data_c749e44f708cf448829bdd9cd881d9a3
#
_entry.id   c749e44f708cf448829bdd9cd881d9a3
#
_cell.length_a   1.000
_cell.length_b   1.000
_cell.length_c   1.000
_cell.angle_alpha   90.00
_cell.angle_beta   90.00
_cell.angle_gamma   90.00
#
_symmetry.space_group_name_H-M   'P 1'
#
loop_
_entity.id
_entity.type
_entity.pdbx_description
1 polymer ?
#
loop_
_entity_poly.entity_id
_entity_poly.type
_entity_poly.pdbx_seq_one_letter_code
_entity_poly.pdbx_strand_id
1 'polypeptide(L)'
;LKYMLATQMAAPNSPQWFNTGLNYKYDLTGPQQGFWYVDPKTGNLTPGEDSYSRPQPHACFIQSIDDDLVNEGGIMDLWVKEARLFKFGSGTGTNFSNLRGEGEQLSGGGVSSGVMSFLKIGDRAAGAIKSGGTTRRAAKMVILDLDHPDIEDFIEWKAIEEDKARALIAAGYPADFNGEAYATVSGQNSNNSVKVPTEFLKAIEEDGDWDLIARTDGSVMKTVKARDLWNKIADACLLYTSDAADDLLC
;
A
#
# COMPACT_ATOMS: atom_id res chain seq x y z
N LEU A 1 25.50 -18.32 0.60
CA LEU A 1 25.08 -17.09 -0.06
C LEU A 1 25.72 -16.91 -1.44
N LYS A 2 27.10 -16.92 -1.58
CA LYS A 2 27.77 -16.74 -2.86
C LYS A 2 27.28 -17.71 -3.95
N TYR A 3 27.12 -18.99 -3.59
CA TYR A 3 26.58 -20.00 -4.50
C TYR A 3 25.15 -19.65 -4.96
N MET A 4 24.27 -19.29 -4.02
CA MET A 4 22.89 -18.94 -4.34
C MET A 4 22.79 -17.72 -5.27
N LEU A 5 23.65 -16.71 -5.04
CA LEU A 5 23.72 -15.54 -5.91
C LEU A 5 24.25 -15.88 -7.30
N ALA A 6 25.34 -16.67 -7.37
CA ALA A 6 25.95 -17.05 -8.64
C ALA A 6 25.06 -17.95 -9.51
N THR A 7 24.24 -18.79 -8.88
CA THR A 7 23.27 -19.67 -9.56
C THR A 7 21.88 -19.04 -9.72
N GLN A 8 21.71 -17.77 -9.36
CA GLN A 8 20.43 -17.03 -9.46
C GLN A 8 19.26 -17.67 -8.66
N MET A 9 19.57 -18.39 -7.58
CA MET A 9 18.56 -18.99 -6.70
C MET A 9 17.93 -17.99 -5.76
N ALA A 10 18.63 -16.92 -5.38
CA ALA A 10 18.16 -15.85 -4.51
C ALA A 10 18.98 -14.59 -4.74
N ALA A 11 18.36 -13.43 -4.46
CA ALA A 11 19.05 -12.15 -4.40
C ALA A 11 18.60 -11.40 -3.13
N PRO A 12 19.50 -10.68 -2.45
CA PRO A 12 19.13 -9.75 -1.39
C PRO A 12 18.30 -8.60 -1.96
N ASN A 13 17.41 -8.03 -1.14
CA ASN A 13 16.70 -6.82 -1.52
C ASN A 13 17.63 -5.58 -1.49
N SER A 14 17.18 -4.46 -2.05
CA SER A 14 18.01 -3.25 -2.21
C SER A 14 18.66 -2.78 -0.89
N PRO A 15 17.97 -2.64 0.27
CA PRO A 15 18.61 -2.20 1.50
C PRO A 15 19.71 -3.16 1.99
N GLN A 16 19.57 -4.45 1.77
CA GLN A 16 20.63 -5.42 2.08
C GLN A 16 21.88 -5.19 1.24
N TRP A 17 21.70 -4.90 -0.07
CA TRP A 17 22.81 -4.58 -0.95
C TRP A 17 23.53 -3.31 -0.57
N PHE A 18 22.79 -2.26 -0.18
CA PHE A 18 23.35 -0.93 0.05
C PHE A 18 23.92 -0.73 1.45
N ASN A 19 23.37 -1.40 2.46
CA ASN A 19 23.65 -1.07 3.85
C ASN A 19 24.38 -2.17 4.63
N THR A 20 24.23 -3.45 4.22
CA THR A 20 24.73 -4.57 5.03
C THR A 20 26.23 -4.73 4.87
N GLY A 21 26.93 -4.77 6.02
CA GLY A 21 28.37 -5.04 6.08
C GLY A 21 29.29 -3.84 5.83
N LEU A 22 28.74 -2.66 5.57
CA LEU A 22 29.55 -1.47 5.33
C LEU A 22 30.34 -1.05 6.57
N ASN A 23 29.72 -1.04 7.74
CA ASN A 23 30.41 -0.79 9.00
C ASN A 23 31.48 -1.86 9.26
N TYR A 24 31.13 -3.16 9.17
CA TYR A 24 32.05 -4.26 9.44
C TYR A 24 33.28 -4.28 8.52
N LYS A 25 33.09 -3.98 7.22
CA LYS A 25 34.16 -4.08 6.21
C LYS A 25 34.98 -2.82 6.04
N TYR A 26 34.35 -1.67 6.18
CA TYR A 26 34.93 -0.38 5.82
C TYR A 26 34.91 0.64 6.95
N ASP A 27 34.52 0.24 8.17
CA ASP A 27 34.37 1.09 9.37
C ASP A 27 33.50 2.35 9.13
N LEU A 28 32.54 2.24 8.19
CA LEU A 28 31.61 3.34 7.94
C LEU A 28 30.64 3.50 9.10
N THR A 29 30.49 4.75 9.55
CA THR A 29 29.53 5.16 10.55
C THR A 29 28.64 6.28 10.04
N GLY A 30 27.49 6.48 10.65
CA GLY A 30 26.57 7.55 10.29
C GLY A 30 25.73 7.96 11.50
N PRO A 31 24.94 9.03 11.38
CA PRO A 31 24.12 9.50 12.48
C PRO A 31 23.09 8.44 12.89
N GLN A 32 22.74 8.45 14.18
CA GLN A 32 21.64 7.62 14.69
C GLN A 32 20.34 7.96 13.98
N GLN A 33 19.63 6.94 13.45
CA GLN A 33 18.36 7.11 12.71
C GLN A 33 17.15 6.56 13.48
N GLY A 34 17.29 6.23 14.77
CA GLY A 34 16.20 5.72 15.57
C GLY A 34 15.86 4.26 15.32
N PHE A 35 16.78 3.49 14.74
CA PHE A 35 16.63 2.04 14.60
C PHE A 35 16.81 1.33 15.93
N TRP A 36 16.05 0.26 16.10
CA TRP A 36 16.13 -0.63 17.25
C TRP A 36 16.47 -2.05 16.76
N TYR A 37 17.24 -2.77 17.54
CA TYR A 37 17.55 -4.17 17.28
C TYR A 37 17.50 -4.99 18.57
N VAL A 38 17.32 -6.29 18.43
CA VAL A 38 17.44 -7.22 19.55
C VAL A 38 18.91 -7.58 19.70
N ASP A 39 19.52 -7.22 20.84
CA ASP A 39 20.91 -7.57 21.13
C ASP A 39 21.02 -9.10 21.26
N PRO A 40 21.84 -9.77 20.43
CA PRO A 40 21.96 -11.22 20.45
C PRO A 40 22.58 -11.79 21.72
N LYS A 41 23.23 -10.96 22.54
CA LYS A 41 23.85 -11.39 23.81
C LYS A 41 22.87 -11.30 24.97
N THR A 42 22.08 -10.26 25.01
CA THR A 42 21.16 -9.97 26.13
C THR A 42 19.72 -10.34 25.83
N GLY A 43 19.33 -10.45 24.57
CA GLY A 43 17.94 -10.62 24.13
C GLY A 43 17.08 -9.36 24.30
N ASN A 44 17.66 -8.24 24.70
CA ASN A 44 16.94 -7.00 24.94
C ASN A 44 16.82 -6.15 23.68
N LEU A 45 15.71 -5.42 23.58
CA LEU A 45 15.52 -4.41 22.56
C LEU A 45 16.42 -3.20 22.87
N THR A 46 17.33 -2.88 21.95
CA THR A 46 18.40 -1.90 22.14
C THR A 46 18.39 -0.90 20.96
N PRO A 47 18.52 0.42 21.23
CA PRO A 47 18.64 1.39 20.15
C PRO A 47 19.98 1.24 19.42
N GLY A 48 19.95 1.40 18.10
CA GLY A 48 21.19 1.45 17.29
C GLY A 48 21.96 2.74 17.55
N GLU A 49 23.28 2.63 17.69
CA GLU A 49 24.15 3.79 17.94
C GLU A 49 24.43 4.60 16.67
N ASP A 50 24.44 3.94 15.52
CA ASP A 50 24.66 4.56 14.20
C ASP A 50 23.87 3.83 13.08
N SER A 51 23.86 4.43 11.88
CA SER A 51 23.08 3.93 10.72
C SER A 51 23.60 2.64 10.11
N TYR A 52 24.86 2.27 10.31
CA TYR A 52 25.52 1.20 9.58
C TYR A 52 25.93 0.00 10.42
N SER A 53 26.06 0.13 11.76
CA SER A 53 26.39 -1.00 12.63
C SER A 53 25.24 -1.99 12.74
N ARG A 54 24.01 -1.49 12.72
CA ARG A 54 22.76 -2.27 12.76
C ARG A 54 21.76 -1.69 11.74
N PRO A 55 22.05 -1.76 10.42
CA PRO A 55 21.22 -1.12 9.42
C PRO A 55 19.88 -1.83 9.27
N GLN A 56 18.88 -1.09 8.80
CA GLN A 56 17.59 -1.65 8.39
C GLN A 56 17.77 -2.43 7.06
N PRO A 57 17.62 -3.77 7.05
CA PRO A 57 17.86 -4.58 5.86
C PRO A 57 16.60 -4.79 5.00
N HIS A 58 15.42 -4.31 5.43
CA HIS A 58 14.15 -4.54 4.76
C HIS A 58 13.65 -3.28 4.05
N ALA A 59 13.18 -3.47 2.81
CA ALA A 59 12.61 -2.38 2.02
C ALA A 59 11.17 -2.07 2.38
N CYS A 60 10.39 -3.10 2.72
CA CYS A 60 8.94 -2.99 2.91
C CYS A 60 8.49 -3.75 4.15
N PHE A 61 7.42 -3.24 4.77
CA PHE A 61 6.81 -3.80 5.97
C PHE A 61 5.33 -4.06 5.75
N ILE A 62 4.88 -5.26 6.08
CA ILE A 62 3.46 -5.59 6.13
C ILE A 62 2.90 -5.02 7.42
N GLN A 63 1.81 -4.26 7.31
CA GLN A 63 1.08 -3.70 8.44
C GLN A 63 -0.31 -4.34 8.54
N SER A 64 -0.82 -4.50 9.75
CA SER A 64 -2.21 -4.84 10.01
C SER A 64 -3.03 -3.59 10.32
N ILE A 65 -4.35 -3.70 10.16
CA ILE A 65 -5.30 -2.64 10.50
C ILE A 65 -6.55 -3.27 11.10
N ASP A 66 -7.03 -2.66 12.18
CA ASP A 66 -8.29 -2.98 12.81
C ASP A 66 -9.36 -1.94 12.42
N ASP A 67 -10.63 -2.35 12.43
CA ASP A 67 -11.76 -1.47 12.11
C ASP A 67 -12.09 -0.55 13.30
N ASP A 68 -11.12 0.27 13.65
CA ASP A 68 -11.19 1.31 14.67
C ASP A 68 -10.58 2.60 14.12
N LEU A 69 -11.13 3.75 14.51
CA LEU A 69 -10.66 5.01 13.96
C LEU A 69 -9.35 5.48 14.60
N VAL A 70 -9.23 5.46 15.92
CA VAL A 70 -8.18 6.19 16.64
C VAL A 70 -7.35 5.36 17.62
N ASN A 71 -7.86 4.18 18.02
CA ASN A 71 -7.16 3.34 19.00
C ASN A 71 -5.92 2.67 18.38
N GLU A 72 -5.09 2.08 19.22
CA GLU A 72 -3.91 1.31 18.80
C GLU A 72 -4.34 0.18 17.84
N GLY A 73 -3.65 0.05 16.73
CA GLY A 73 -3.99 -0.89 15.63
C GLY A 73 -5.01 -0.34 14.63
N GLY A 74 -5.67 0.78 14.93
CA GLY A 74 -6.70 1.37 14.07
C GLY A 74 -6.15 2.24 12.93
N ILE A 75 -7.07 2.89 12.25
CA ILE A 75 -6.82 3.62 10.99
C ILE A 75 -5.80 4.76 11.17
N MET A 76 -5.99 5.63 12.18
CA MET A 76 -5.09 6.76 12.40
C MET A 76 -3.73 6.32 12.95
N ASP A 77 -3.69 5.27 13.76
CA ASP A 77 -2.44 4.66 14.21
C ASP A 77 -1.63 4.08 13.04
N LEU A 78 -2.31 3.43 12.06
CA LEU A 78 -1.65 2.97 10.84
C LEU A 78 -0.97 4.13 10.09
N TRP A 79 -1.61 5.27 9.93
CA TRP A 79 -1.00 6.42 9.23
C TRP A 79 0.23 6.97 9.97
N VAL A 80 0.21 6.94 11.30
CA VAL A 80 1.40 7.30 12.11
C VAL A 80 2.54 6.30 11.92
N LYS A 81 2.25 5.00 11.91
CA LYS A 81 3.23 3.93 11.66
C LYS A 81 3.82 4.05 10.26
N GLU A 82 2.98 4.23 9.22
CA GLU A 82 3.43 4.43 7.84
C GLU A 82 4.31 5.68 7.71
N ALA A 83 3.94 6.79 8.32
CA ALA A 83 4.73 8.02 8.29
C ALA A 83 6.15 7.81 8.85
N ARG A 84 6.28 7.01 9.92
CA ARG A 84 7.60 6.64 10.48
C ARG A 84 8.40 5.79 9.50
N LEU A 85 7.78 4.76 8.89
CA LEU A 85 8.44 3.89 7.92
C LEU A 85 8.88 4.66 6.68
N PHE A 86 8.03 5.53 6.14
CA PHE A 86 8.37 6.37 4.99
C PHE A 86 9.51 7.35 5.31
N LYS A 87 9.50 7.97 6.50
CA LYS A 87 10.59 8.84 6.95
C LYS A 87 11.96 8.15 6.89
N PHE A 88 12.01 6.85 7.17
CA PHE A 88 13.26 6.08 7.16
C PHE A 88 13.51 5.34 5.84
N GLY A 89 12.74 5.62 4.79
CA GLY A 89 12.99 5.12 3.44
C GLY A 89 12.43 3.73 3.15
N SER A 90 11.56 3.20 4.02
CA SER A 90 10.91 1.90 3.84
C SER A 90 9.50 2.06 3.26
N GLY A 91 9.05 1.05 2.52
CA GLY A 91 7.68 0.94 2.03
C GLY A 91 6.75 0.19 2.99
N THR A 92 5.47 0.26 2.72
CA THR A 92 4.43 -0.44 3.48
C THR A 92 3.49 -1.22 2.58
N GLY A 93 2.87 -2.28 3.13
CA GLY A 93 1.78 -3.01 2.49
C GLY A 93 0.72 -3.36 3.53
N THR A 94 -0.53 -3.04 3.26
CA THR A 94 -1.64 -3.28 4.19
C THR A 94 -2.86 -3.81 3.44
N ASN A 95 -3.48 -4.86 3.97
CA ASN A 95 -4.80 -5.32 3.53
C ASN A 95 -5.88 -4.59 4.34
N PHE A 96 -6.71 -3.82 3.66
CA PHE A 96 -7.76 -2.99 4.25
C PHE A 96 -9.11 -3.68 4.35
N SER A 97 -9.21 -4.95 4.01
CA SER A 97 -10.48 -5.69 3.93
C SER A 97 -11.17 -5.89 5.27
N ASN A 98 -10.49 -5.65 6.39
CA ASN A 98 -11.12 -5.69 7.71
C ASN A 98 -11.95 -4.44 8.01
N LEU A 99 -11.73 -3.34 7.30
CA LEU A 99 -12.52 -2.14 7.48
C LEU A 99 -13.92 -2.33 6.89
N ARG A 100 -14.92 -1.82 7.57
CA ARG A 100 -16.30 -1.83 7.07
C ARG A 100 -16.46 -0.98 5.81
N GLY A 101 -17.33 -1.43 4.92
CA GLY A 101 -17.68 -0.72 3.70
C GLY A 101 -18.58 0.49 3.92
N GLU A 102 -18.81 1.24 2.86
CA GLU A 102 -19.75 2.37 2.87
C GLU A 102 -21.16 1.90 3.20
N GLY A 103 -21.84 2.66 4.09
CA GLY A 103 -23.20 2.37 4.50
C GLY A 103 -23.35 1.35 5.63
N GLU A 104 -22.31 0.62 6.02
CA GLU A 104 -22.37 -0.27 7.19
C GLU A 104 -22.54 0.52 8.49
N GLN A 105 -23.27 -0.06 9.46
CA GLN A 105 -23.63 0.62 10.71
C GLN A 105 -22.41 0.86 11.62
N LEU A 106 -22.37 2.04 12.23
CA LEU A 106 -21.42 2.39 13.27
C LEU A 106 -21.96 2.07 14.66
N SER A 107 -21.10 1.63 15.58
CA SER A 107 -21.49 1.31 16.97
C SER A 107 -22.08 2.49 17.75
N GLY A 108 -21.69 3.71 17.40
CA GLY A 108 -22.21 4.95 18.00
C GLY A 108 -23.45 5.53 17.30
N GLY A 109 -23.99 4.83 16.30
CA GLY A 109 -25.06 5.34 15.43
C GLY A 109 -24.50 6.05 14.18
N GLY A 110 -25.26 6.03 13.10
CA GLY A 110 -24.83 6.49 11.78
C GLY A 110 -24.23 5.39 10.94
N VAL A 111 -23.68 5.75 9.79
CA VAL A 111 -23.13 4.81 8.80
C VAL A 111 -21.69 5.13 8.46
N SER A 112 -20.94 4.10 8.05
CA SER A 112 -19.56 4.21 7.59
C SER A 112 -19.47 4.98 6.28
N SER A 113 -18.43 5.78 6.14
CA SER A 113 -18.04 6.43 4.87
C SER A 113 -17.23 5.55 3.94
N GLY A 114 -17.04 4.30 4.31
CA GLY A 114 -16.34 3.29 3.53
C GLY A 114 -14.82 3.39 3.56
N VAL A 115 -14.17 2.33 3.07
CA VAL A 115 -12.71 2.20 3.03
C VAL A 115 -12.08 3.27 2.13
N MET A 116 -12.76 3.66 1.05
CA MET A 116 -12.24 4.62 0.07
C MET A 116 -11.95 6.01 0.67
N SER A 117 -12.75 6.43 1.65
CA SER A 117 -12.55 7.70 2.36
C SER A 117 -11.21 7.71 3.12
N PHE A 118 -10.87 6.62 3.77
CA PHE A 118 -9.62 6.48 4.53
C PHE A 118 -8.41 6.25 3.63
N LEU A 119 -8.55 5.52 2.54
CA LEU A 119 -7.48 5.33 1.56
C LEU A 119 -7.02 6.67 0.96
N LYS A 120 -7.94 7.59 0.68
CA LYS A 120 -7.61 8.94 0.20
C LYS A 120 -6.77 9.75 1.20
N ILE A 121 -7.03 9.59 2.52
CA ILE A 121 -6.20 10.21 3.57
C ILE A 121 -4.79 9.63 3.53
N GLY A 122 -4.66 8.29 3.51
CA GLY A 122 -3.36 7.61 3.47
C GLY A 122 -2.56 7.92 2.20
N ASP A 123 -3.21 8.03 1.06
CA ASP A 123 -2.58 8.42 -0.21
C ASP A 123 -2.00 9.84 -0.13
N ARG A 124 -2.76 10.80 0.39
CA ARG A 124 -2.27 12.18 0.58
C ARG A 124 -1.14 12.27 1.60
N ALA A 125 -1.24 11.53 2.71
CA ALA A 125 -0.17 11.44 3.70
C ALA A 125 1.13 10.89 3.09
N ALA A 126 1.05 9.81 2.30
CA ALA A 126 2.19 9.25 1.59
C ALA A 126 2.81 10.25 0.58
N GLY A 127 1.98 10.98 -0.15
CA GLY A 127 2.43 12.02 -1.09
C GLY A 127 3.15 13.20 -0.42
N ALA A 128 2.78 13.53 0.82
CA ALA A 128 3.40 14.62 1.58
C ALA A 128 4.75 14.22 2.22
N ILE A 129 4.98 12.92 2.46
CA ILE A 129 6.15 12.43 3.17
C ILE A 129 7.21 11.99 2.16
N LYS A 130 8.31 12.76 2.10
CA LYS A 130 9.50 12.38 1.32
C LYS A 130 10.39 11.45 2.14
N SER A 131 10.73 10.32 1.55
CA SER A 131 11.55 9.28 2.16
C SER A 131 12.94 9.81 2.54
N GLY A 132 13.30 9.74 3.82
CA GLY A 132 14.65 9.89 4.34
C GLY A 132 15.44 11.13 3.91
N GLY A 133 14.77 12.22 3.55
CA GLY A 133 15.42 13.41 3.01
C GLY A 133 15.94 13.25 1.58
N THR A 134 15.69 12.10 0.94
CA THR A 134 16.02 11.82 -0.45
C THR A 134 14.82 12.11 -1.36
N THR A 135 15.06 12.09 -2.67
CA THR A 135 14.03 12.32 -3.69
C THR A 135 13.07 11.15 -3.89
N ARG A 136 13.25 10.02 -3.16
CA ARG A 136 12.42 8.82 -3.32
C ARG A 136 11.03 9.04 -2.71
N ARG A 137 9.98 8.68 -3.45
CA ARG A 137 8.60 8.71 -2.98
C ARG A 137 8.34 7.60 -1.96
N ALA A 138 7.35 7.80 -1.10
CA ALA A 138 6.82 6.75 -0.24
C ALA A 138 6.26 5.62 -1.10
N ALA A 139 6.67 4.38 -0.82
CA ALA A 139 6.14 3.19 -1.48
C ALA A 139 5.05 2.58 -0.60
N LYS A 140 3.80 2.60 -1.10
CA LYS A 140 2.63 2.09 -0.38
C LYS A 140 1.88 1.10 -1.25
N MET A 141 1.62 -0.11 -0.72
CA MET A 141 0.70 -1.08 -1.31
C MET A 141 -0.59 -1.15 -0.49
N VAL A 142 -1.70 -1.11 -1.19
CA VAL A 142 -3.04 -1.26 -0.63
C VAL A 142 -3.68 -2.49 -1.23
N ILE A 143 -4.20 -3.37 -0.38
CA ILE A 143 -4.87 -4.60 -0.81
C ILE A 143 -6.32 -4.54 -0.35
N LEU A 144 -7.25 -4.99 -1.21
CA LEU A 144 -8.64 -5.23 -0.86
C LEU A 144 -9.08 -6.61 -1.34
N ASP A 145 -9.79 -7.35 -0.50
CA ASP A 145 -10.34 -8.65 -0.83
C ASP A 145 -11.55 -8.45 -1.77
N LEU A 146 -11.71 -9.36 -2.71
CA LEU A 146 -12.68 -9.21 -3.81
C LEU A 146 -14.15 -9.27 -3.36
N ASP A 147 -14.41 -9.77 -2.16
CA ASP A 147 -15.73 -9.81 -1.54
C ASP A 147 -16.06 -8.57 -0.68
N HIS A 148 -15.19 -7.55 -0.69
CA HIS A 148 -15.41 -6.33 0.07
C HIS A 148 -16.54 -5.47 -0.55
N PRO A 149 -17.43 -4.85 0.26
CA PRO A 149 -18.52 -4.01 -0.26
C PRO A 149 -18.06 -2.89 -1.20
N ASP A 150 -16.92 -2.25 -0.91
CA ASP A 150 -16.38 -1.12 -1.69
C ASP A 150 -15.45 -1.55 -2.84
N ILE A 151 -15.45 -2.84 -3.22
CA ILE A 151 -14.47 -3.36 -4.18
C ILE A 151 -14.60 -2.75 -5.57
N GLU A 152 -15.81 -2.45 -6.03
CA GLU A 152 -16.02 -1.85 -7.35
C GLU A 152 -15.41 -0.44 -7.42
N ASP A 153 -15.65 0.38 -6.41
CA ASP A 153 -15.07 1.73 -6.30
C ASP A 153 -13.54 1.68 -6.18
N PHE A 154 -13.02 0.68 -5.45
CA PHE A 154 -11.58 0.47 -5.32
C PHE A 154 -10.91 0.13 -6.66
N ILE A 155 -11.52 -0.75 -7.45
CA ILE A 155 -11.03 -1.14 -8.78
C ILE A 155 -11.01 0.06 -9.72
N GLU A 156 -12.11 0.83 -9.75
CA GLU A 156 -12.28 1.95 -10.67
C GLU A 156 -11.57 3.24 -10.22
N TRP A 157 -11.13 3.32 -8.97
CA TRP A 157 -10.60 4.55 -8.36
C TRP A 157 -9.53 5.22 -9.22
N LYS A 158 -8.48 4.50 -9.58
CA LYS A 158 -7.36 5.09 -10.33
C LYS A 158 -7.75 5.50 -11.75
N ALA A 159 -8.59 4.72 -12.41
CA ALA A 159 -9.10 5.06 -13.73
C ALA A 159 -9.93 6.37 -13.71
N ILE A 160 -10.82 6.51 -12.72
CA ILE A 160 -11.61 7.72 -12.53
C ILE A 160 -10.73 8.94 -12.25
N GLU A 161 -9.71 8.78 -11.41
CA GLU A 161 -8.80 9.88 -11.07
C GLU A 161 -7.92 10.27 -12.27
N GLU A 162 -7.51 9.33 -13.12
CA GLU A 162 -6.80 9.60 -14.37
C GLU A 162 -7.66 10.38 -15.36
N ASP A 163 -8.94 10.02 -15.49
CA ASP A 163 -9.87 10.77 -16.34
C ASP A 163 -10.06 12.22 -15.85
N LYS A 164 -10.08 12.42 -14.54
CA LYS A 164 -10.09 13.79 -13.95
C LYS A 164 -8.81 14.55 -14.29
N ALA A 165 -7.63 13.92 -14.18
CA ALA A 165 -6.36 14.53 -14.55
C ALA A 165 -6.34 14.91 -16.03
N ARG A 166 -6.81 14.04 -16.93
CA ARG A 166 -6.95 14.32 -18.37
C ARG A 166 -7.88 15.51 -18.64
N ALA A 167 -8.99 15.58 -17.93
CA ALA A 167 -9.93 16.71 -18.05
C ALA A 167 -9.30 18.04 -17.61
N LEU A 168 -8.51 18.03 -16.54
CA LEU A 168 -7.76 19.20 -16.06
C LEU A 168 -6.70 19.62 -17.09
N ILE A 169 -5.95 18.68 -17.64
CA ILE A 169 -4.95 18.93 -18.68
C ILE A 169 -5.61 19.53 -19.94
N ALA A 170 -6.75 19.00 -20.35
CA ALA A 170 -7.53 19.54 -21.46
C ALA A 170 -8.03 20.98 -21.18
N ALA A 171 -8.26 21.34 -19.92
CA ALA A 171 -8.60 22.69 -19.48
C ALA A 171 -7.38 23.63 -19.37
N GLY A 172 -6.16 23.16 -19.65
CA GLY A 172 -4.94 23.97 -19.68
C GLY A 172 -4.02 23.87 -18.46
N TYR A 173 -4.29 22.95 -17.53
CA TYR A 173 -3.38 22.68 -16.42
C TYR A 173 -2.12 21.91 -16.91
N PRO A 174 -0.94 22.13 -16.28
CA PRO A 174 0.29 21.42 -16.65
C PRO A 174 0.14 19.91 -16.62
N ALA A 175 0.62 19.22 -17.68
CA ALA A 175 0.50 17.78 -17.87
C ALA A 175 1.65 16.98 -17.22
N ASP A 176 2.66 17.64 -16.65
CA ASP A 176 3.77 16.94 -16.01
C ASP A 176 3.31 16.24 -14.71
N PHE A 177 3.97 15.13 -14.38
CA PHE A 177 3.59 14.27 -13.25
C PHE A 177 3.63 14.98 -11.88
N ASN A 178 4.42 16.00 -11.71
CA ASN A 178 4.45 16.86 -10.52
C ASN A 178 3.59 18.12 -10.68
N GLY A 179 2.90 18.24 -11.83
CA GLY A 179 2.05 19.37 -12.15
C GLY A 179 0.74 19.38 -11.37
N GLU A 180 0.02 20.49 -11.47
CA GLU A 180 -1.20 20.75 -10.68
C GLU A 180 -2.32 19.75 -11.01
N ALA A 181 -2.42 19.28 -12.27
CA ALA A 181 -3.41 18.28 -12.64
C ALA A 181 -3.28 17.01 -11.79
N TYR A 182 -2.08 16.41 -11.72
CA TYR A 182 -1.84 15.21 -10.92
C TYR A 182 -1.78 15.49 -9.41
N ALA A 183 -1.37 16.66 -8.99
CA ALA A 183 -1.42 17.04 -7.57
C ALA A 183 -2.86 17.17 -7.03
N THR A 184 -3.84 17.40 -7.90
CA THR A 184 -5.25 17.57 -7.52
C THR A 184 -5.97 16.24 -7.35
N VAL A 185 -5.64 15.21 -8.13
CA VAL A 185 -6.28 13.89 -8.09
C VAL A 185 -5.69 13.00 -6.97
N SER A 186 -6.43 11.98 -6.55
CA SER A 186 -6.00 11.04 -5.51
C SER A 186 -5.46 9.72 -6.09
N GLY A 187 -4.93 8.83 -5.23
CA GLY A 187 -4.49 7.50 -5.64
C GLY A 187 -3.13 7.47 -6.35
N GLN A 188 -2.37 8.57 -6.33
CA GLN A 188 -1.08 8.68 -7.05
C GLN A 188 0.10 8.10 -6.26
N ASN A 189 -0.05 7.83 -4.97
CA ASN A 189 1.04 7.44 -4.07
C ASN A 189 0.90 6.01 -3.55
N SER A 190 -0.08 5.26 -4.03
CA SER A 190 -0.32 3.87 -3.64
C SER A 190 -0.46 2.94 -4.83
N ASN A 191 0.07 1.73 -4.71
CA ASN A 191 -0.21 0.63 -5.62
C ASN A 191 -1.42 -0.15 -5.09
N ASN A 192 -2.43 -0.33 -5.93
CA ASN A 192 -3.65 -1.04 -5.57
C ASN A 192 -3.58 -2.49 -6.06
N SER A 193 -3.94 -3.42 -5.19
CA SER A 193 -4.02 -4.85 -5.51
C SER A 193 -5.34 -5.43 -5.00
N VAL A 194 -5.94 -6.33 -5.76
CA VAL A 194 -7.09 -7.11 -5.32
C VAL A 194 -6.66 -8.52 -4.97
N LYS A 195 -7.18 -9.06 -3.86
CA LYS A 195 -6.96 -10.45 -3.49
C LYS A 195 -8.08 -11.30 -4.06
N VAL A 196 -7.74 -12.13 -5.03
CA VAL A 196 -8.67 -12.98 -5.79
C VAL A 196 -8.65 -14.40 -5.22
N PRO A 197 -9.75 -14.90 -4.60
CA PRO A 197 -9.83 -16.28 -4.14
C PRO A 197 -10.14 -17.26 -5.29
N THR A 198 -9.79 -18.52 -5.09
CA THR A 198 -10.04 -19.59 -6.07
C THR A 198 -11.54 -19.76 -6.40
N GLU A 199 -12.39 -19.56 -5.41
CA GLU A 199 -13.85 -19.64 -5.52
C GLU A 199 -14.40 -18.61 -6.52
N PHE A 200 -13.83 -17.41 -6.54
CA PHE A 200 -14.19 -16.39 -7.52
C PHE A 200 -13.82 -16.80 -8.96
N LEU A 201 -12.65 -17.40 -9.15
CA LEU A 201 -12.24 -17.88 -10.48
C LEU A 201 -13.20 -19.00 -10.98
N LYS A 202 -13.65 -19.88 -10.10
CA LYS A 202 -14.68 -20.88 -10.42
C LYS A 202 -16.02 -20.22 -10.78
N ALA A 203 -16.44 -19.21 -10.01
CA ALA A 203 -17.67 -18.47 -10.32
C ALA A 203 -17.61 -17.80 -11.71
N ILE A 204 -16.42 -17.32 -12.13
CA ILE A 204 -16.23 -16.80 -13.50
C ILE A 204 -16.43 -17.92 -14.55
N GLU A 205 -15.85 -19.10 -14.34
CA GLU A 205 -15.97 -20.24 -15.28
C GLU A 205 -17.41 -20.73 -15.41
N GLU A 206 -18.16 -20.70 -14.32
CA GLU A 206 -19.56 -21.16 -14.23
C GLU A 206 -20.59 -20.06 -14.59
N ASP A 207 -20.14 -18.88 -15.00
CA ASP A 207 -20.98 -17.67 -15.24
C ASP A 207 -21.86 -17.32 -14.03
N GLY A 208 -21.31 -17.55 -12.84
CA GLY A 208 -21.98 -17.39 -11.55
C GLY A 208 -21.99 -15.96 -11.03
N ASP A 209 -22.62 -15.86 -9.87
CA ASP A 209 -22.70 -14.61 -9.10
C ASP A 209 -21.60 -14.56 -8.03
N TRP A 210 -21.29 -13.35 -7.56
CA TRP A 210 -20.34 -13.08 -6.50
C TRP A 210 -20.92 -12.12 -5.48
N ASP A 211 -20.90 -12.50 -4.21
CA ASP A 211 -21.46 -11.71 -3.13
C ASP A 211 -20.42 -10.78 -2.51
N LEU A 212 -20.80 -9.53 -2.30
CA LEU A 212 -20.07 -8.55 -1.56
C LEU A 212 -20.60 -8.52 -0.12
N ILE A 213 -19.71 -8.78 0.85
CA ILE A 213 -20.06 -9.15 2.22
C ILE A 213 -19.75 -8.02 3.20
N ALA A 214 -20.74 -7.63 4.00
CA ALA A 214 -20.56 -6.69 5.11
C ALA A 214 -19.51 -7.20 6.11
N ARG A 215 -18.69 -6.30 6.61
CA ARG A 215 -17.64 -6.63 7.60
C ARG A 215 -18.16 -6.64 9.04
N THR A 216 -19.30 -5.99 9.27
CA THR A 216 -19.90 -5.91 10.60
C THR A 216 -20.64 -7.17 11.02
N ASP A 217 -21.38 -7.81 10.11
CA ASP A 217 -22.25 -8.93 10.45
C ASP A 217 -22.19 -10.12 9.46
N GLY A 218 -21.37 -10.00 8.41
CA GLY A 218 -21.23 -11.02 7.38
C GLY A 218 -22.44 -11.16 6.44
N SER A 219 -23.37 -10.21 6.44
CA SER A 219 -24.51 -10.22 5.52
C SER A 219 -24.10 -9.84 4.10
N VAL A 220 -24.85 -10.31 3.12
CA VAL A 220 -24.67 -9.93 1.72
C VAL A 220 -25.21 -8.51 1.52
N MET A 221 -24.34 -7.57 1.18
CA MET A 221 -24.74 -6.20 0.86
C MET A 221 -25.14 -6.03 -0.60
N LYS A 222 -24.44 -6.73 -1.51
CA LYS A 222 -24.67 -6.68 -2.94
C LYS A 222 -24.24 -7.99 -3.59
N THR A 223 -24.93 -8.41 -4.62
CA THR A 223 -24.52 -9.54 -5.48
C THR A 223 -24.23 -8.99 -6.88
N VAL A 224 -23.11 -9.37 -7.45
CA VAL A 224 -22.67 -8.97 -8.80
C VAL A 224 -22.33 -10.19 -9.65
N LYS A 225 -22.33 -10.05 -10.98
CA LYS A 225 -21.79 -11.10 -11.84
C LYS A 225 -20.26 -11.19 -11.69
N ALA A 226 -19.75 -12.37 -11.40
CA ALA A 226 -18.30 -12.60 -11.26
C ALA A 226 -17.54 -12.19 -12.54
N ARG A 227 -18.09 -12.48 -13.72
CA ARG A 227 -17.53 -12.12 -15.03
C ARG A 227 -17.44 -10.60 -15.22
N ASP A 228 -18.47 -9.84 -14.81
CA ASP A 228 -18.50 -8.40 -14.95
C ASP A 228 -17.45 -7.74 -14.03
N LEU A 229 -17.34 -8.23 -12.80
CA LEU A 229 -16.32 -7.75 -11.86
C LEU A 229 -14.90 -8.06 -12.36
N TRP A 230 -14.68 -9.24 -12.96
CA TRP A 230 -13.40 -9.58 -13.58
C TRP A 230 -13.05 -8.67 -14.75
N ASN A 231 -14.03 -8.37 -15.61
CA ASN A 231 -13.83 -7.45 -16.72
C ASN A 231 -13.46 -6.04 -16.24
N LYS A 232 -14.11 -5.54 -15.18
CA LYS A 232 -13.74 -4.26 -14.54
C LYS A 232 -12.28 -4.24 -14.07
N ILE A 233 -11.82 -5.34 -13.45
CA ILE A 233 -10.41 -5.47 -13.03
C ILE A 233 -9.48 -5.41 -14.24
N ALA A 234 -9.79 -6.17 -15.29
CA ALA A 234 -8.97 -6.21 -16.50
C ALA A 234 -8.89 -4.85 -17.19
N ASP A 235 -10.01 -4.16 -17.32
CA ASP A 235 -10.09 -2.84 -17.95
C ASP A 235 -9.30 -1.80 -17.11
N ALA A 236 -9.49 -1.78 -15.80
CA ALA A 236 -8.74 -0.88 -14.91
C ALA A 236 -7.23 -1.14 -14.95
N CYS A 237 -6.80 -2.42 -14.98
CA CYS A 237 -5.40 -2.78 -15.12
C CYS A 237 -4.82 -2.32 -16.44
N LEU A 238 -5.53 -2.48 -17.56
CA LEU A 238 -5.07 -2.08 -18.89
C LEU A 238 -4.90 -0.56 -19.01
N LEU A 239 -5.85 0.20 -18.46
CA LEU A 239 -5.78 1.67 -18.46
C LEU A 239 -4.59 2.20 -17.64
N TYR A 240 -4.21 1.50 -16.59
CA TYR A 240 -3.16 1.94 -15.67
C TYR A 240 -1.76 1.42 -16.05
N THR A 241 -1.65 0.22 -16.65
CA THR A 241 -0.35 -0.37 -17.02
C THR A 241 0.31 0.30 -18.23
N SER A 242 -0.39 1.11 -19.00
CA SER A 242 0.23 1.90 -20.08
C SER A 242 1.19 2.98 -19.55
N ASP A 243 1.06 3.39 -18.27
CA ASP A 243 1.93 4.37 -17.60
C ASP A 243 2.84 3.76 -16.51
N ALA A 244 2.68 2.48 -16.21
CA ALA A 244 3.38 1.81 -15.09
C ALA A 244 4.85 1.43 -15.38
N ALA A 245 5.43 1.89 -16.47
CA ALA A 245 6.83 1.63 -16.80
C ALA A 245 7.82 2.24 -15.77
N ASP A 246 7.39 3.23 -14.99
CA ASP A 246 8.24 3.91 -14.01
C ASP A 246 8.07 3.40 -12.55
N ASP A 247 7.03 2.61 -12.26
CA ASP A 247 6.71 2.17 -10.88
C ASP A 247 7.19 0.75 -10.54
N LEU A 248 7.86 0.05 -11.46
CA LEU A 248 8.36 -1.32 -11.26
C LEU A 248 9.72 -1.40 -10.54
N LEU A 249 10.00 -0.45 -9.66
CA LEU A 249 11.19 -0.49 -8.81
C LEU A 249 10.80 -0.59 -7.32
N CYS A 250 10.12 -1.66 -6.95
CA CYS A 250 10.10 -2.17 -5.57
C CYS A 250 10.99 -3.40 -5.46
#